data_9ebec7c28a331dfd1ce6051031b89fc4
#
_entry.id   9ebec7c28a331dfd1ce6051031b89fc4
#
_cell.length_a   1.000
_cell.length_b   1.000
_cell.length_c   1.000
_cell.angle_alpha   90.00
_cell.angle_beta   90.00
_cell.angle_gamma   90.00
#
_symmetry.space_group_name_H-M   'P 1'
#
loop_
_entity.id
_entity.type
_entity.pdbx_description
1 polymer ?
#
loop_
_entity_poly.entity_id
_entity_poly.type
_entity_poly.pdbx_seq_one_letter_code
_entity_poly.pdbx_strand_id
1 'polypeptide(L)'
;MTKVAVVGSGYWGKNLVRNFHSLGALAAICDKDAEVLAKFQEMYQQVPVVQDVNQLLGDFSAPIDAVVIATPAETHYDLAKRSLLAGRHVFVEKPLALTQEEGQELVQLADQNQLTLMVGHILHYHGAVIKLKALIDSGALGKIQYLYSNRLNIGKIRSEENILWSFAPHDISVILMLLGEMPETIYATGGTYLQDKIPDTTLTTLDFPSGVKAHIFVSWLHPFKEQKLVVVGDKKMAVFDDMSEEKLKLFSHEIQWLHRVPVAAKAEPELVEVPMEEPLKAECQHFLTCIAEGRRPRTDGREGLRVLQVLEASQASLDSNGATITLATSSKLEADRKAQKSVSPELEAKNYFVHESSYVDEEVRIGDGTRVWHFSHILTGSRIGRDGNIGQNVVIGPDVSIGDGCKIQNNVSIYKGVTLEDEVFCGPSMVFTNVYNPRSAIRRMDELRPTLVKRGATIGANATIICGITVGSHAFIGSGAVVLKDVPDYALVVGNPAKQKGWMCACGIQLAFNEDEAICQGCGNKYQKVGRRRIAQVREEEGR
;
A
#
# COMPACT_ATOMS: atom_id res chain seq x y z
N MET A 1 29.30 -30.85 -0.28
CA MET A 1 28.43 -30.34 -1.37
C MET A 1 27.04 -30.21 -0.80
N THR A 2 26.45 -29.03 -0.90
CA THR A 2 25.11 -28.71 -0.36
C THR A 2 24.05 -29.69 -0.91
N LYS A 3 23.24 -30.24 -0.03
CA LYS A 3 22.18 -31.20 -0.35
C LYS A 3 20.84 -30.51 -0.32
N VAL A 4 20.12 -30.58 -1.44
CA VAL A 4 18.91 -29.82 -1.70
C VAL A 4 17.71 -30.76 -1.82
N ALA A 5 16.61 -30.44 -1.14
CA ALA A 5 15.32 -31.05 -1.40
C ALA A 5 14.43 -30.07 -2.18
N VAL A 6 13.75 -30.55 -3.21
CA VAL A 6 12.77 -29.73 -3.97
C VAL A 6 11.36 -30.11 -3.52
N VAL A 7 10.58 -29.12 -3.07
CA VAL A 7 9.19 -29.25 -2.62
C VAL A 7 8.28 -28.62 -3.66
N GLY A 8 7.37 -29.43 -4.24
CA GLY A 8 6.56 -29.05 -5.40
C GLY A 8 7.29 -29.38 -6.71
N SER A 9 6.93 -30.49 -7.34
CA SER A 9 7.56 -30.97 -8.58
C SER A 9 6.61 -30.87 -9.79
N GLY A 10 5.63 -29.97 -9.73
CA GLY A 10 4.64 -29.72 -10.78
C GLY A 10 5.22 -29.05 -12.03
N TYR A 11 4.41 -28.21 -12.68
CA TYR A 11 4.73 -27.58 -13.97
C TYR A 11 6.08 -26.84 -13.98
N TRP A 12 6.40 -26.06 -12.94
CA TRP A 12 7.66 -25.32 -12.84
C TRP A 12 8.73 -26.09 -12.09
N GLY A 13 8.38 -26.72 -10.95
CA GLY A 13 9.32 -27.42 -10.06
C GLY A 13 10.12 -28.51 -10.75
N LYS A 14 9.58 -29.15 -11.80
CA LYS A 14 10.33 -30.13 -12.63
C LYS A 14 11.62 -29.56 -13.21
N ASN A 15 11.66 -28.26 -13.52
CA ASN A 15 12.84 -27.61 -14.07
C ASN A 15 13.91 -27.41 -12.97
N LEU A 16 13.49 -27.11 -11.74
CA LEU A 16 14.37 -27.01 -10.57
C LEU A 16 14.93 -28.39 -10.22
N VAL A 17 14.10 -29.44 -10.19
CA VAL A 17 14.55 -30.84 -10.01
C VAL A 17 15.64 -31.17 -11.02
N ARG A 18 15.41 -30.92 -12.31
CA ARG A 18 16.38 -31.18 -13.39
C ARG A 18 17.70 -30.43 -13.14
N ASN A 19 17.62 -29.16 -12.82
CA ASN A 19 18.82 -28.33 -12.63
C ASN A 19 19.61 -28.75 -11.38
N PHE A 20 18.98 -28.93 -10.21
CA PHE A 20 19.69 -29.40 -9.01
C PHE A 20 20.23 -30.82 -9.18
N HIS A 21 19.55 -31.69 -9.92
CA HIS A 21 20.09 -33.00 -10.27
C HIS A 21 21.34 -32.88 -11.15
N SER A 22 21.31 -32.05 -12.21
CA SER A 22 22.46 -31.84 -13.11
C SER A 22 23.66 -31.23 -12.41
N LEU A 23 23.42 -30.47 -11.33
CA LEU A 23 24.46 -29.88 -10.45
C LEU A 23 24.94 -30.85 -9.36
N GLY A 24 24.40 -32.07 -9.29
CA GLY A 24 24.77 -33.09 -8.29
C GLY A 24 24.34 -32.75 -6.86
N ALA A 25 23.44 -31.78 -6.68
CA ALA A 25 22.99 -31.28 -5.39
C ALA A 25 21.65 -31.89 -4.93
N LEU A 26 20.84 -32.46 -5.83
CA LEU A 26 19.52 -32.98 -5.52
C LEU A 26 19.59 -34.19 -4.57
N ALA A 27 18.98 -34.08 -3.39
CA ALA A 27 18.96 -35.10 -2.38
C ALA A 27 17.58 -35.74 -2.15
N ALA A 28 16.49 -35.00 -2.41
CA ALA A 28 15.13 -35.50 -2.30
C ALA A 28 14.16 -34.68 -3.17
N ILE A 29 13.04 -35.30 -3.53
CA ILE A 29 11.90 -34.65 -4.21
C ILE A 29 10.68 -34.86 -3.32
N CYS A 30 9.96 -33.76 -3.01
CA CYS A 30 8.75 -33.81 -2.21
C CYS A 30 7.57 -33.22 -3.01
N ASP A 31 6.49 -33.99 -3.09
CA ASP A 31 5.21 -33.51 -3.67
C ASP A 31 4.05 -34.23 -2.98
N LYS A 32 2.94 -33.55 -2.79
CA LYS A 32 1.73 -34.17 -2.21
C LYS A 32 1.04 -35.15 -3.16
N ASP A 33 1.30 -35.03 -4.48
CA ASP A 33 0.72 -35.89 -5.52
C ASP A 33 1.58 -37.13 -5.74
N ALA A 34 1.05 -38.30 -5.36
CA ALA A 34 1.73 -39.58 -5.48
C ALA A 34 1.98 -39.99 -6.94
N GLU A 35 1.11 -39.60 -7.89
CA GLU A 35 1.32 -39.90 -9.31
C GLU A 35 2.48 -39.09 -9.90
N VAL A 36 2.62 -37.85 -9.47
CA VAL A 36 3.76 -37.00 -9.82
C VAL A 36 5.04 -37.61 -9.27
N LEU A 37 5.05 -38.01 -7.99
CA LEU A 37 6.22 -38.64 -7.36
C LEU A 37 6.62 -39.96 -8.05
N ALA A 38 5.67 -40.80 -8.45
CA ALA A 38 5.97 -42.05 -9.14
C ALA A 38 6.75 -41.79 -10.44
N LYS A 39 6.37 -40.79 -11.23
CA LYS A 39 7.08 -40.38 -12.45
C LYS A 39 8.51 -39.91 -12.16
N PHE A 40 8.70 -39.16 -11.11
CA PHE A 40 10.04 -38.70 -10.71
C PHE A 40 10.90 -39.84 -10.16
N GLN A 41 10.32 -40.80 -9.45
CA GLN A 41 11.04 -42.00 -9.00
C GLN A 41 11.56 -42.84 -10.14
N GLU A 42 10.80 -42.95 -11.23
CA GLU A 42 11.25 -43.64 -12.45
C GLU A 42 12.41 -42.91 -13.14
N MET A 43 12.32 -41.55 -13.24
CA MET A 43 13.35 -40.73 -13.88
C MET A 43 14.63 -40.58 -13.06
N TYR A 44 14.52 -40.52 -11.75
CA TYR A 44 15.64 -40.29 -10.82
C TYR A 44 15.72 -41.40 -9.77
N GLN A 45 15.96 -42.64 -10.18
CA GLN A 45 15.87 -43.84 -9.35
C GLN A 45 16.67 -43.80 -8.05
N GLN A 46 17.76 -43.02 -8.00
CA GLN A 46 18.61 -42.89 -6.83
C GLN A 46 18.23 -41.74 -5.90
N VAL A 47 17.23 -40.91 -6.30
CA VAL A 47 16.76 -39.77 -5.50
C VAL A 47 15.48 -40.19 -4.78
N PRO A 48 15.46 -40.19 -3.44
CA PRO A 48 14.26 -40.50 -2.69
C PRO A 48 13.14 -39.50 -2.96
N VAL A 49 11.92 -40.00 -3.04
CA VAL A 49 10.71 -39.21 -3.15
C VAL A 49 9.93 -39.26 -1.83
N VAL A 50 9.34 -38.15 -1.42
CA VAL A 50 8.64 -37.99 -0.13
C VAL A 50 7.32 -37.28 -0.37
N GLN A 51 6.24 -37.79 0.22
CA GLN A 51 4.91 -37.18 0.05
C GLN A 51 4.61 -36.09 1.11
N ASP A 52 5.20 -36.19 2.29
CA ASP A 52 5.01 -35.27 3.41
C ASP A 52 6.27 -34.46 3.71
N VAL A 53 6.18 -33.16 3.61
CA VAL A 53 7.28 -32.23 3.95
C VAL A 53 7.72 -32.35 5.41
N ASN A 54 6.87 -32.79 6.33
CA ASN A 54 7.25 -33.02 7.72
C ASN A 54 8.31 -34.12 7.84
N GLN A 55 8.22 -35.19 7.06
CA GLN A 55 9.24 -36.22 6.99
C GLN A 55 10.58 -35.65 6.49
N LEU A 56 10.50 -34.74 5.51
CA LEU A 56 11.68 -34.10 4.93
C LEU A 56 12.40 -33.18 5.92
N LEU A 57 11.67 -32.45 6.75
CA LEU A 57 12.22 -31.48 7.72
C LEU A 57 12.60 -32.12 9.07
N GLY A 58 12.05 -33.29 9.39
CA GLY A 58 12.30 -34.04 10.62
C GLY A 58 13.35 -35.15 10.46
N ASP A 59 12.92 -36.39 10.65
CA ASP A 59 13.79 -37.58 10.69
C ASP A 59 14.09 -38.16 9.28
N PHE A 60 14.43 -37.31 8.32
CA PHE A 60 14.80 -37.79 6.99
C PHE A 60 16.18 -38.46 7.02
N SER A 61 16.30 -39.65 6.40
CA SER A 61 17.48 -40.48 6.47
C SER A 61 18.75 -39.94 5.77
N ALA A 62 18.56 -38.96 4.86
CA ALA A 62 19.66 -38.29 4.19
C ALA A 62 19.79 -36.82 4.66
N PRO A 63 21.02 -36.27 4.73
CA PRO A 63 21.20 -34.88 5.12
C PRO A 63 20.59 -33.96 4.06
N ILE A 64 19.76 -33.02 4.52
CA ILE A 64 19.21 -31.93 3.73
C ILE A 64 19.75 -30.62 4.29
N ASP A 65 20.47 -29.84 3.50
CA ASP A 65 21.02 -28.55 3.90
C ASP A 65 20.08 -27.42 3.50
N ALA A 66 19.35 -27.59 2.39
CA ALA A 66 18.50 -26.57 1.81
C ALA A 66 17.19 -27.12 1.25
N VAL A 67 16.15 -26.31 1.28
CA VAL A 67 14.83 -26.60 0.71
C VAL A 67 14.52 -25.59 -0.40
N VAL A 68 14.10 -26.10 -1.55
CA VAL A 68 13.64 -25.34 -2.70
C VAL A 68 12.13 -25.49 -2.81
N ILE A 69 11.39 -24.39 -2.74
CA ILE A 69 9.94 -24.36 -2.69
C ILE A 69 9.41 -23.87 -4.02
N ALA A 70 8.68 -24.72 -4.73
CA ALA A 70 8.08 -24.45 -6.04
C ALA A 70 6.60 -24.89 -6.09
N THR A 71 5.92 -24.72 -4.98
CA THR A 71 4.51 -24.98 -4.75
C THR A 71 3.65 -23.76 -5.12
N PRO A 72 2.31 -23.78 -5.03
CA PRO A 72 1.48 -22.60 -5.18
C PRO A 72 1.82 -21.50 -4.13
N ALA A 73 1.68 -20.22 -4.54
CA ALA A 73 2.14 -19.06 -3.78
C ALA A 73 1.58 -18.98 -2.35
N GLU A 74 0.33 -19.41 -2.15
CA GLU A 74 -0.33 -19.45 -0.85
C GLU A 74 0.34 -20.36 0.19
N THR A 75 1.23 -21.25 -0.26
CA THR A 75 1.98 -22.17 0.62
C THR A 75 3.42 -21.73 0.88
N HIS A 76 3.90 -20.71 0.17
CA HIS A 76 5.30 -20.28 0.22
C HIS A 76 5.74 -19.88 1.63
N TYR A 77 4.94 -19.02 2.28
CA TYR A 77 5.25 -18.53 3.62
C TYR A 77 5.36 -19.66 4.65
N ASP A 78 4.34 -20.54 4.75
CA ASP A 78 4.37 -21.64 5.74
C ASP A 78 5.55 -22.58 5.53
N LEU A 79 5.77 -23.00 4.28
CA LEU A 79 6.85 -23.93 3.95
C LEU A 79 8.23 -23.29 4.17
N ALA A 80 8.43 -22.02 3.79
CA ALA A 80 9.67 -21.29 3.99
C ALA A 80 9.95 -21.11 5.49
N LYS A 81 8.96 -20.67 6.27
CA LYS A 81 9.06 -20.50 7.72
C LYS A 81 9.43 -21.78 8.43
N ARG A 82 8.75 -22.88 8.14
CA ARG A 82 9.05 -24.20 8.72
C ARG A 82 10.44 -24.69 8.34
N SER A 83 10.87 -24.47 7.10
CA SER A 83 12.21 -24.84 6.64
C SER A 83 13.30 -24.04 7.37
N LEU A 84 13.13 -22.72 7.53
CA LEU A 84 14.05 -21.85 8.27
C LEU A 84 14.11 -22.23 9.76
N LEU A 85 12.97 -22.53 10.39
CA LEU A 85 12.91 -22.98 11.78
C LEU A 85 13.58 -24.35 11.97
N ALA A 86 13.56 -25.21 10.94
CA ALA A 86 14.28 -26.48 10.93
C ALA A 86 15.78 -26.34 10.61
N GLY A 87 16.30 -25.10 10.52
CA GLY A 87 17.71 -24.82 10.25
C GLY A 87 18.12 -25.09 8.80
N ARG A 88 17.21 -24.98 7.83
CA ARG A 88 17.48 -25.20 6.41
C ARG A 88 17.58 -23.89 5.66
N HIS A 89 18.54 -23.76 4.75
CA HIS A 89 18.57 -22.69 3.76
C HIS A 89 17.33 -22.81 2.85
N VAL A 90 16.80 -21.69 2.38
CA VAL A 90 15.57 -21.68 1.58
C VAL A 90 15.78 -20.97 0.26
N PHE A 91 15.36 -21.62 -0.83
CA PHE A 91 15.08 -21.00 -2.11
C PHE A 91 13.58 -21.11 -2.34
N VAL A 92 12.88 -20.00 -2.47
CA VAL A 92 11.43 -19.97 -2.71
C VAL A 92 11.13 -19.33 -4.07
N GLU A 93 10.26 -19.94 -4.85
CA GLU A 93 9.77 -19.33 -6.09
C GLU A 93 9.01 -18.03 -5.79
N LYS A 94 8.93 -17.19 -6.79
CA LYS A 94 8.20 -15.92 -6.69
C LYS A 94 6.68 -16.16 -6.58
N PRO A 95 5.92 -15.34 -5.85
CA PRO A 95 6.38 -14.30 -4.93
C PRO A 95 6.96 -14.90 -3.63
N LEU A 96 7.77 -14.13 -2.90
CA LEU A 96 8.33 -14.56 -1.60
C LEU A 96 7.24 -15.01 -0.62
N ALA A 97 6.16 -14.25 -0.54
CA ALA A 97 4.99 -14.45 0.28
C ALA A 97 3.80 -13.69 -0.35
N LEU A 98 2.63 -13.70 0.29
CA LEU A 98 1.47 -12.95 -0.18
C LEU A 98 1.30 -11.61 0.52
N THR A 99 1.98 -11.37 1.66
CA THR A 99 1.96 -10.09 2.38
C THR A 99 3.36 -9.64 2.79
N GLN A 100 3.54 -8.32 2.97
CA GLN A 100 4.81 -7.75 3.42
C GLN A 100 5.20 -8.25 4.80
N GLU A 101 4.23 -8.42 5.70
CA GLU A 101 4.43 -8.92 7.06
C GLU A 101 5.02 -10.33 7.03
N GLU A 102 4.45 -11.23 6.23
CA GLU A 102 4.97 -12.58 6.01
C GLU A 102 6.40 -12.54 5.45
N GLY A 103 6.63 -11.72 4.43
CA GLY A 103 7.96 -11.53 3.83
C GLY A 103 8.98 -11.00 4.83
N GLN A 104 8.61 -10.03 5.67
CA GLN A 104 9.47 -9.48 6.73
C GLN A 104 9.81 -10.53 7.78
N GLU A 105 8.85 -11.33 8.20
CA GLU A 105 9.10 -12.42 9.15
C GLU A 105 10.08 -13.44 8.59
N LEU A 106 9.93 -13.85 7.33
CA LEU A 106 10.88 -14.77 6.67
C LEU A 106 12.30 -14.20 6.61
N VAL A 107 12.45 -12.92 6.28
CA VAL A 107 13.76 -12.25 6.26
C VAL A 107 14.38 -12.20 7.66
N GLN A 108 13.58 -11.88 8.69
CA GLN A 108 14.05 -11.85 10.07
C GLN A 108 14.48 -13.23 10.55
N LEU A 109 13.69 -14.27 10.27
CA LEU A 109 14.03 -15.66 10.63
C LEU A 109 15.32 -16.13 9.96
N ALA A 110 15.50 -15.81 8.68
CA ALA A 110 16.72 -16.17 7.94
C ALA A 110 17.95 -15.47 8.54
N ASP A 111 17.86 -14.17 8.86
CA ASP A 111 18.94 -13.41 9.49
C ASP A 111 19.29 -13.94 10.89
N GLN A 112 18.28 -14.19 11.73
CA GLN A 112 18.45 -14.67 13.11
C GLN A 112 19.13 -16.03 13.16
N ASN A 113 18.81 -16.92 12.21
CA ASN A 113 19.36 -18.25 12.12
C ASN A 113 20.61 -18.34 11.21
N GLN A 114 21.08 -17.21 10.65
CA GLN A 114 22.20 -17.14 9.70
C GLN A 114 22.02 -18.06 8.49
N LEU A 115 20.79 -18.17 8.01
CA LEU A 115 20.41 -18.99 6.86
C LEU A 115 20.26 -18.15 5.60
N THR A 116 20.57 -18.77 4.47
CA THR A 116 20.33 -18.18 3.15
C THR A 116 18.84 -18.27 2.81
N LEU A 117 18.21 -17.11 2.55
CA LEU A 117 16.87 -17.01 1.94
C LEU A 117 17.03 -16.37 0.58
N MET A 118 16.63 -17.07 -0.48
CA MET A 118 16.71 -16.63 -1.86
C MET A 118 15.35 -16.75 -2.55
N VAL A 119 15.01 -15.80 -3.41
CA VAL A 119 13.75 -15.77 -4.17
C VAL A 119 14.03 -16.03 -5.65
N GLY A 120 13.17 -16.80 -6.30
CA GLY A 120 13.27 -17.23 -7.70
C GLY A 120 13.00 -16.11 -8.70
N HIS A 121 13.82 -15.05 -8.70
CA HIS A 121 13.77 -13.97 -9.67
C HIS A 121 14.74 -14.25 -10.83
N ILE A 122 14.36 -15.21 -11.66
CA ILE A 122 15.19 -15.80 -12.72
C ILE A 122 15.84 -14.78 -13.67
N LEU A 123 15.19 -13.65 -13.95
CA LEU A 123 15.70 -12.64 -14.87
C LEU A 123 16.98 -11.94 -14.38
N HIS A 124 17.26 -11.94 -13.07
CA HIS A 124 18.53 -11.47 -12.51
C HIS A 124 19.72 -12.34 -12.94
N TYR A 125 19.47 -13.52 -13.45
CA TYR A 125 20.48 -14.50 -13.93
C TYR A 125 20.50 -14.61 -15.46
N HIS A 126 19.65 -13.84 -16.15
CA HIS A 126 19.63 -13.79 -17.61
C HIS A 126 20.83 -12.97 -18.14
N GLY A 127 21.65 -13.55 -19.00
CA GLY A 127 22.89 -12.91 -19.49
C GLY A 127 22.68 -11.52 -20.11
N ALA A 128 21.58 -11.33 -20.88
CA ALA A 128 21.26 -10.03 -21.46
C ALA A 128 20.89 -8.96 -20.40
N VAL A 129 20.18 -9.37 -19.33
CA VAL A 129 19.78 -8.46 -18.24
C VAL A 129 21.00 -8.06 -17.40
N ILE A 130 21.91 -9.00 -17.14
CA ILE A 130 23.19 -8.73 -16.47
C ILE A 130 24.04 -7.74 -17.31
N LYS A 131 24.09 -7.97 -18.63
CA LYS A 131 24.83 -7.08 -19.54
C LYS A 131 24.19 -5.70 -19.62
N LEU A 132 22.86 -5.62 -19.66
CA LEU A 132 22.12 -4.36 -19.63
C LEU A 132 22.42 -3.56 -18.36
N LYS A 133 22.44 -4.21 -17.19
CA LYS A 133 22.84 -3.58 -15.92
C LYS A 133 24.26 -3.02 -16.00
N ALA A 134 25.20 -3.80 -16.51
CA ALA A 134 26.59 -3.34 -16.67
C ALA A 134 26.70 -2.12 -17.60
N LEU A 135 25.90 -2.06 -18.69
CA LEU A 135 25.85 -0.92 -19.59
C LEU A 135 25.26 0.33 -18.91
N ILE A 136 24.26 0.18 -18.07
CA ILE A 136 23.70 1.28 -17.26
C ILE A 136 24.76 1.77 -16.27
N ASP A 137 25.37 0.86 -15.50
CA ASP A 137 26.36 1.20 -14.47
C ASP A 137 27.61 1.86 -15.03
N SER A 138 28.03 1.49 -16.25
CA SER A 138 29.13 2.14 -16.95
C SER A 138 28.78 3.51 -17.54
N GLY A 139 27.51 3.93 -17.49
CA GLY A 139 27.02 5.17 -18.09
C GLY A 139 26.96 5.13 -19.62
N ALA A 140 27.01 3.94 -20.25
CA ALA A 140 26.95 3.79 -21.70
C ALA A 140 25.63 4.31 -22.30
N LEU A 141 24.51 4.23 -21.54
CA LEU A 141 23.21 4.77 -21.94
C LEU A 141 23.06 6.26 -21.57
N GLY A 142 24.00 6.83 -20.80
CA GLY A 142 23.86 8.16 -20.21
C GLY A 142 22.92 8.17 -19.00
N LYS A 143 22.25 9.29 -18.73
CA LYS A 143 21.26 9.40 -17.68
C LYS A 143 19.98 8.67 -18.11
N ILE A 144 19.55 7.70 -17.31
CA ILE A 144 18.28 7.00 -17.58
C ILE A 144 17.13 7.99 -17.37
N GLN A 145 16.18 7.99 -18.31
CA GLN A 145 15.03 8.87 -18.32
C GLN A 145 13.72 8.09 -18.12
N TYR A 146 13.62 6.92 -18.76
CA TYR A 146 12.40 6.17 -18.83
C TYR A 146 12.65 4.68 -19.10
N LEU A 147 11.78 3.82 -18.53
CA LEU A 147 11.76 2.38 -18.82
C LEU A 147 10.33 1.91 -19.07
N TYR A 148 10.18 0.88 -19.92
CA TYR A 148 8.92 0.16 -19.94
C TYR A 148 9.12 -1.33 -20.20
N SER A 149 8.20 -2.12 -19.66
CA SER A 149 8.19 -3.56 -19.83
C SER A 149 6.82 -4.04 -20.31
N ASN A 150 6.83 -4.94 -21.28
CA ASN A 150 5.68 -5.68 -21.75
C ASN A 150 5.90 -7.17 -21.48
N ARG A 151 4.94 -7.80 -20.77
CA ARG A 151 4.89 -9.25 -20.58
C ARG A 151 3.50 -9.76 -20.89
N LEU A 152 3.34 -10.21 -22.12
CA LEU A 152 2.06 -10.46 -22.76
C LEU A 152 2.04 -11.88 -23.31
N ASN A 153 0.95 -12.60 -23.12
CA ASN A 153 0.79 -13.94 -23.68
C ASN A 153 -0.63 -14.46 -23.44
N ILE A 154 -1.24 -15.07 -24.45
CA ILE A 154 -2.40 -15.94 -24.24
C ILE A 154 -1.89 -17.32 -23.80
N GLY A 155 -1.64 -17.48 -22.52
CA GLY A 155 -1.06 -18.68 -21.92
C GLY A 155 -2.00 -19.38 -20.95
N LYS A 156 -1.46 -19.91 -19.86
CA LYS A 156 -2.26 -20.47 -18.77
C LYS A 156 -2.96 -19.34 -18.02
N ILE A 157 -4.27 -19.23 -18.20
CA ILE A 157 -5.13 -18.33 -17.44
C ILE A 157 -5.31 -18.93 -16.05
N ARG A 158 -5.20 -18.11 -15.01
CA ARG A 158 -5.29 -18.54 -13.62
C ARG A 158 -6.58 -18.05 -13.00
N SER A 159 -7.11 -18.81 -12.06
CA SER A 159 -8.29 -18.47 -11.27
C SER A 159 -7.94 -18.12 -9.82
N GLU A 160 -6.73 -18.49 -9.39
CA GLU A 160 -6.21 -18.31 -8.03
C GLU A 160 -5.51 -16.96 -7.82
N GLU A 161 -5.05 -16.31 -8.90
CA GLU A 161 -4.35 -15.01 -8.87
C GLU A 161 -4.67 -14.20 -10.12
N ASN A 162 -4.53 -12.89 -10.08
CA ASN A 162 -4.65 -12.01 -11.25
C ASN A 162 -3.33 -11.90 -12.04
N ILE A 163 -3.39 -11.25 -13.22
CA ILE A 163 -2.24 -11.12 -14.11
C ILE A 163 -1.09 -10.32 -13.49
N LEU A 164 -1.38 -9.34 -12.61
CA LEU A 164 -0.36 -8.54 -11.91
C LEU A 164 0.54 -9.46 -11.08
N TRP A 165 -0.02 -10.26 -10.19
CA TRP A 165 0.72 -11.21 -9.34
C TRP A 165 1.40 -12.32 -10.13
N SER A 166 0.77 -12.73 -11.23
CA SER A 166 1.32 -13.78 -12.08
C SER A 166 2.56 -13.36 -12.87
N PHE A 167 2.54 -12.16 -13.48
CA PHE A 167 3.55 -11.75 -14.46
C PHE A 167 4.45 -10.62 -13.98
N ALA A 168 3.92 -9.59 -13.33
CA ALA A 168 4.66 -8.37 -12.99
C ALA A 168 5.83 -8.56 -12.01
N PRO A 169 5.90 -9.58 -11.11
CA PRO A 169 7.06 -9.76 -10.23
C PRO A 169 8.40 -9.80 -10.97
N HIS A 170 8.43 -10.43 -12.15
CA HIS A 170 9.65 -10.50 -12.96
C HIS A 170 10.13 -9.13 -13.44
N ASP A 171 9.19 -8.30 -13.90
CA ASP A 171 9.48 -6.98 -14.47
C ASP A 171 9.78 -5.96 -13.37
N ILE A 172 9.04 -6.01 -12.26
CA ILE A 172 9.30 -5.19 -11.06
C ILE A 172 10.72 -5.46 -10.56
N SER A 173 11.07 -6.73 -10.34
CA SER A 173 12.37 -7.16 -9.85
C SER A 173 13.51 -6.63 -10.72
N VAL A 174 13.40 -6.77 -12.05
CA VAL A 174 14.41 -6.25 -12.99
C VAL A 174 14.51 -4.73 -12.96
N ILE A 175 13.39 -4.02 -12.98
CA ILE A 175 13.39 -2.54 -12.95
C ILE A 175 14.04 -2.03 -11.65
N LEU A 176 13.69 -2.60 -10.50
CA LEU A 176 14.31 -2.25 -9.21
C LEU A 176 15.82 -2.52 -9.20
N MET A 177 16.25 -3.64 -9.79
CA MET A 177 17.68 -3.97 -9.93
C MET A 177 18.40 -2.97 -10.85
N LEU A 178 17.82 -2.65 -12.01
CA LEU A 178 18.47 -1.75 -12.98
C LEU A 178 18.65 -0.34 -12.42
N LEU A 179 17.64 0.19 -11.72
CA LEU A 179 17.67 1.55 -11.16
C LEU A 179 18.36 1.62 -9.79
N GLY A 180 18.35 0.55 -9.01
CA GLY A 180 18.94 0.50 -7.67
C GLY A 180 18.15 1.28 -6.60
N GLU A 181 16.94 1.72 -6.90
CA GLU A 181 16.07 2.51 -6.03
C GLU A 181 14.64 1.94 -5.97
N MET A 182 13.86 2.39 -4.99
CA MET A 182 12.43 2.09 -4.89
C MET A 182 11.62 3.23 -5.52
N PRO A 183 10.45 2.95 -6.12
CA PRO A 183 9.56 4.02 -6.55
C PRO A 183 8.99 4.78 -5.34
N GLU A 184 8.74 6.08 -5.51
CA GLU A 184 8.03 6.91 -4.53
C GLU A 184 6.53 6.76 -4.67
N THR A 185 6.02 6.71 -5.91
CA THR A 185 4.60 6.58 -6.19
C THR A 185 4.33 5.49 -7.21
N ILE A 186 3.20 4.82 -7.00
CA ILE A 186 2.72 3.72 -7.83
C ILE A 186 1.28 4.00 -8.21
N TYR A 187 0.98 3.81 -9.48
CA TYR A 187 -0.36 3.90 -10.03
C TYR A 187 -0.61 2.69 -10.90
N ALA A 188 -1.72 1.96 -10.68
CA ALA A 188 -2.06 0.78 -11.45
C ALA A 188 -3.54 0.78 -11.86
N THR A 189 -3.80 0.47 -13.13
CA THR A 189 -5.14 0.24 -13.67
C THR A 189 -5.20 -1.11 -14.35
N GLY A 190 -6.40 -1.67 -14.46
CA GLY A 190 -6.59 -2.97 -15.09
C GLY A 190 -7.99 -3.18 -15.64
N GLY A 191 -8.16 -4.26 -16.37
CA GLY A 191 -9.44 -4.70 -16.92
C GLY A 191 -9.71 -6.16 -16.60
N THR A 192 -10.98 -6.46 -16.34
CA THR A 192 -11.51 -7.79 -16.01
C THR A 192 -12.46 -8.23 -17.12
N TYR A 193 -12.07 -9.17 -17.95
CA TYR A 193 -12.79 -9.55 -19.17
C TYR A 193 -13.18 -11.02 -19.21
N LEU A 194 -12.40 -11.92 -18.57
CA LEU A 194 -12.62 -13.36 -18.62
C LEU A 194 -13.30 -13.91 -17.36
N GLN A 195 -12.94 -13.37 -16.21
CA GLN A 195 -13.41 -13.85 -14.91
C GLN A 195 -13.76 -12.66 -14.02
N ASP A 196 -14.89 -12.72 -13.32
CA ASP A 196 -15.27 -11.66 -12.39
C ASP A 196 -14.20 -11.43 -11.34
N LYS A 197 -13.86 -10.15 -11.12
CA LYS A 197 -12.94 -9.68 -10.07
C LYS A 197 -11.47 -10.08 -10.23
N ILE A 198 -11.08 -10.76 -11.30
CA ILE A 198 -9.69 -11.14 -11.57
C ILE A 198 -9.21 -10.35 -12.80
N PRO A 199 -8.41 -9.29 -12.64
CA PRO A 199 -7.85 -8.55 -13.77
C PRO A 199 -7.03 -9.42 -14.70
N ASP A 200 -7.39 -9.39 -15.99
CA ASP A 200 -6.73 -10.10 -17.09
C ASP A 200 -5.63 -9.27 -17.75
N THR A 201 -5.68 -7.98 -17.53
CA THR A 201 -4.70 -7.01 -18.02
C THR A 201 -4.50 -5.93 -16.99
N THR A 202 -3.23 -5.51 -16.77
CA THR A 202 -2.90 -4.40 -15.91
C THR A 202 -1.79 -3.54 -16.49
N LEU A 203 -1.89 -2.25 -16.27
CA LEU A 203 -0.85 -1.26 -16.53
C LEU A 203 -0.45 -0.61 -15.21
N THR A 204 0.79 -0.82 -14.81
CA THR A 204 1.37 -0.24 -13.58
C THR A 204 2.38 0.82 -13.96
N THR A 205 2.30 2.00 -13.39
CA THR A 205 3.26 3.09 -13.54
C THR A 205 4.00 3.31 -12.21
N LEU A 206 5.31 3.49 -12.30
CA LEU A 206 6.24 3.67 -11.19
C LEU A 206 6.97 5.00 -11.38
N ASP A 207 6.90 5.89 -10.40
CA ASP A 207 7.68 7.14 -10.37
C ASP A 207 8.79 7.02 -9.34
N PHE A 208 10.03 7.33 -9.74
CA PHE A 208 11.22 7.15 -8.90
C PHE A 208 11.79 8.49 -8.41
N PRO A 209 12.46 8.52 -7.23
CA PRO A 209 13.09 9.72 -6.67
C PRO A 209 14.10 10.40 -7.62
N SER A 210 14.79 9.62 -8.46
CA SER A 210 15.70 10.12 -9.49
C SER A 210 15.03 10.94 -10.61
N GLY A 211 13.68 10.94 -10.64
CA GLY A 211 12.85 11.48 -11.71
C GLY A 211 12.61 10.52 -12.87
N VAL A 212 13.16 9.32 -12.81
CA VAL A 212 12.89 8.25 -13.79
C VAL A 212 11.44 7.79 -13.63
N LYS A 213 10.79 7.50 -14.76
CA LYS A 213 9.47 6.87 -14.80
C LYS A 213 9.57 5.49 -15.44
N ALA A 214 8.78 4.55 -14.93
CA ALA A 214 8.65 3.26 -15.59
C ALA A 214 7.18 2.85 -15.70
N HIS A 215 6.84 2.04 -16.72
CA HIS A 215 5.59 1.34 -16.71
C HIS A 215 5.75 -0.13 -17.06
N ILE A 216 4.85 -0.95 -16.52
CA ILE A 216 4.79 -2.40 -16.71
C ILE A 216 3.40 -2.71 -17.25
N PHE A 217 3.34 -3.27 -18.45
CA PHE A 217 2.10 -3.74 -19.04
C PHE A 217 2.11 -5.28 -19.08
N VAL A 218 1.16 -5.89 -18.37
CA VAL A 218 1.00 -7.35 -18.36
C VAL A 218 -0.41 -7.73 -18.76
N SER A 219 -0.54 -8.79 -19.58
CA SER A 219 -1.84 -9.26 -20.06
C SER A 219 -1.83 -10.73 -20.44
N TRP A 220 -2.91 -11.44 -20.08
CA TRP A 220 -3.21 -12.75 -20.67
C TRP A 220 -3.89 -12.64 -22.05
N LEU A 221 -4.43 -11.47 -22.40
CA LEU A 221 -5.21 -11.22 -23.61
C LEU A 221 -4.31 -10.64 -24.72
N HIS A 222 -3.33 -11.42 -25.18
CA HIS A 222 -2.45 -11.01 -26.26
C HIS A 222 -2.19 -12.18 -27.23
N PRO A 223 -2.28 -11.96 -28.55
CA PRO A 223 -2.28 -13.06 -29.55
C PRO A 223 -0.96 -13.81 -29.63
N PHE A 224 0.15 -13.23 -29.22
CA PHE A 224 1.48 -13.86 -29.20
C PHE A 224 2.23 -13.55 -27.93
N LYS A 225 3.28 -14.33 -27.64
CA LYS A 225 4.13 -14.10 -26.48
C LYS A 225 5.07 -12.92 -26.76
N GLU A 226 5.01 -11.90 -25.91
CA GLU A 226 5.94 -10.76 -25.89
C GLU A 226 6.55 -10.63 -24.48
N GLN A 227 7.88 -10.58 -24.41
CA GLN A 227 8.62 -10.34 -23.16
C GLN A 227 9.72 -9.35 -23.48
N LYS A 228 9.44 -8.06 -23.30
CA LYS A 228 10.31 -6.98 -23.77
C LYS A 228 10.47 -5.92 -22.70
N LEU A 229 11.71 -5.49 -22.50
CA LEU A 229 12.06 -4.36 -21.66
C LEU A 229 12.84 -3.34 -22.47
N VAL A 230 12.42 -2.09 -22.43
CA VAL A 230 13.10 -0.98 -23.10
C VAL A 230 13.58 0.01 -22.05
N VAL A 231 14.84 0.41 -22.15
CA VAL A 231 15.50 1.41 -21.31
C VAL A 231 15.92 2.58 -22.19
N VAL A 232 15.42 3.76 -21.86
CA VAL A 232 15.71 5.00 -22.59
C VAL A 232 16.63 5.87 -21.75
N GLY A 233 17.86 6.03 -22.23
CA GLY A 233 18.84 6.99 -21.70
C GLY A 233 18.97 8.20 -22.59
N ASP A 234 19.69 9.23 -22.12
CA ASP A 234 19.91 10.47 -22.87
C ASP A 234 20.99 10.34 -23.97
N LYS A 235 21.77 9.23 -23.96
CA LYS A 235 22.77 8.93 -25.00
C LYS A 235 22.37 7.77 -25.89
N LYS A 236 21.84 6.69 -25.33
CA LYS A 236 21.43 5.49 -26.05
C LYS A 236 20.17 4.91 -25.46
N MET A 237 19.43 4.15 -26.28
CA MET A 237 18.31 3.31 -25.83
C MET A 237 18.76 1.86 -25.91
N ALA A 238 18.25 1.02 -24.99
CA ALA A 238 18.47 -0.42 -24.99
C ALA A 238 17.15 -1.16 -25.08
N VAL A 239 17.12 -2.25 -25.85
CA VAL A 239 15.97 -3.15 -25.95
C VAL A 239 16.42 -4.55 -25.60
N PHE A 240 15.91 -5.08 -24.49
CA PHE A 240 15.95 -6.50 -24.17
C PHE A 240 14.68 -7.14 -24.69
N ASP A 241 14.80 -8.18 -25.51
CA ASP A 241 13.68 -8.96 -26.05
C ASP A 241 13.94 -10.46 -25.84
N ASP A 242 13.24 -11.05 -24.86
CA ASP A 242 13.43 -12.45 -24.51
C ASP A 242 12.89 -13.42 -25.56
N MET A 243 12.10 -12.92 -26.49
CA MET A 243 11.55 -13.74 -27.59
C MET A 243 12.41 -13.72 -28.85
N SER A 244 13.35 -12.78 -28.97
CA SER A 244 14.28 -12.67 -30.09
C SER A 244 15.50 -13.57 -29.90
N GLU A 245 16.14 -14.03 -30.99
CA GLU A 245 17.48 -14.60 -30.93
C GLU A 245 18.51 -13.54 -30.51
N GLU A 246 18.35 -12.33 -31.02
CA GLU A 246 19.13 -11.15 -30.66
C GLU A 246 18.57 -10.52 -29.39
N LYS A 247 19.00 -11.02 -28.23
CA LYS A 247 18.43 -10.71 -26.92
C LYS A 247 18.57 -9.26 -26.48
N LEU A 248 19.65 -8.56 -26.89
CA LEU A 248 19.93 -7.19 -26.43
C LEU A 248 20.45 -6.35 -27.59
N LYS A 249 19.78 -5.22 -27.83
CA LYS A 249 20.13 -4.23 -28.87
C LYS A 249 20.27 -2.86 -28.26
N LEU A 250 21.27 -2.09 -28.75
CA LEU A 250 21.45 -0.69 -28.44
C LEU A 250 21.13 0.17 -29.66
N PHE A 251 20.53 1.34 -29.40
CA PHE A 251 20.18 2.32 -30.43
C PHE A 251 20.76 3.68 -30.04
N SER A 252 21.63 4.22 -30.90
CA SER A 252 22.25 5.56 -30.77
C SER A 252 21.42 6.59 -31.53
N HIS A 253 20.09 6.63 -31.30
CA HIS A 253 19.23 7.64 -31.89
C HIS A 253 19.51 9.00 -31.28
N GLU A 254 19.57 10.05 -32.10
CA GLU A 254 19.77 11.41 -31.65
C GLU A 254 18.60 12.30 -32.03
N ILE A 255 18.30 13.27 -31.18
CA ILE A 255 17.37 14.37 -31.52
C ILE A 255 18.18 15.61 -31.80
N GLN A 256 18.24 16.00 -33.05
CA GLN A 256 18.92 17.21 -33.51
C GLN A 256 17.92 18.38 -33.61
N TRP A 257 18.31 19.54 -33.11
CA TRP A 257 17.47 20.74 -33.15
C TRP A 257 17.88 21.61 -34.33
N LEU A 258 17.16 21.49 -35.45
CA LEU A 258 17.36 22.33 -36.64
C LEU A 258 16.38 23.49 -36.60
N HIS A 259 16.90 24.71 -36.47
CA HIS A 259 16.08 25.92 -36.39
C HIS A 259 14.95 25.86 -35.32
N ARG A 260 15.26 25.31 -34.15
CA ARG A 260 14.29 25.03 -33.03
C ARG A 260 13.24 23.96 -33.36
N VAL A 261 13.37 23.20 -34.42
CA VAL A 261 12.53 22.07 -34.75
C VAL A 261 13.29 20.79 -34.40
N PRO A 262 12.73 19.87 -33.59
CA PRO A 262 13.37 18.60 -33.27
C PRO A 262 13.30 17.65 -34.48
N VAL A 263 14.43 17.13 -34.89
CA VAL A 263 14.56 16.17 -35.98
C VAL A 263 15.23 14.89 -35.47
N ALA A 264 14.60 13.74 -35.64
CA ALA A 264 15.15 12.45 -35.24
C ALA A 264 16.19 11.96 -36.26
N ALA A 265 17.43 11.78 -35.82
CA ALA A 265 18.47 11.06 -36.53
C ALA A 265 18.44 9.60 -36.05
N LYS A 266 17.95 8.69 -36.90
CA LYS A 266 17.89 7.24 -36.59
C LYS A 266 19.23 6.60 -36.91
N ALA A 267 19.68 5.72 -36.01
CA ALA A 267 20.86 4.87 -36.19
C ALA A 267 20.43 3.39 -36.30
N GLU A 268 21.22 2.59 -36.99
CA GLU A 268 21.04 1.14 -37.00
C GLU A 268 21.32 0.57 -35.60
N PRO A 269 20.62 -0.53 -35.22
CA PRO A 269 20.83 -1.18 -33.93
C PRO A 269 22.22 -1.82 -33.84
N GLU A 270 22.89 -1.58 -32.73
CA GLU A 270 24.09 -2.30 -32.33
C GLU A 270 23.69 -3.56 -31.55
N LEU A 271 24.06 -4.73 -32.05
CA LEU A 271 23.81 -5.99 -31.36
C LEU A 271 24.82 -6.18 -30.22
N VAL A 272 24.33 -6.47 -29.03
CA VAL A 272 25.17 -6.75 -27.87
C VAL A 272 25.31 -8.27 -27.69
N GLU A 273 26.53 -8.76 -27.71
CA GLU A 273 26.82 -10.15 -27.41
C GLU A 273 26.52 -10.46 -25.93
N VAL A 274 25.79 -11.55 -25.73
CA VAL A 274 25.36 -12.01 -24.40
C VAL A 274 25.73 -13.48 -24.19
N PRO A 275 26.12 -13.88 -22.96
CA PRO A 275 26.36 -15.29 -22.65
C PRO A 275 25.07 -16.12 -22.82
N MET A 276 25.19 -17.27 -23.49
CA MET A 276 24.08 -18.21 -23.75
C MET A 276 23.97 -19.28 -22.65
N GLU A 277 24.04 -18.88 -21.39
CA GLU A 277 23.83 -19.76 -20.25
C GLU A 277 22.34 -19.87 -19.92
N GLU A 278 21.88 -21.06 -19.50
CA GLU A 278 20.49 -21.25 -19.02
C GLU A 278 20.30 -20.45 -17.70
N PRO A 279 19.42 -19.43 -17.70
CA PRO A 279 19.25 -18.56 -16.50
C PRO A 279 18.88 -19.34 -15.24
N LEU A 280 18.00 -20.36 -15.36
CA LEU A 280 17.59 -21.17 -14.21
C LEU A 280 18.76 -22.00 -13.65
N LYS A 281 19.64 -22.49 -14.51
CA LYS A 281 20.84 -23.22 -14.07
C LYS A 281 21.80 -22.30 -13.33
N ALA A 282 22.02 -21.09 -13.89
CA ALA A 282 22.86 -20.08 -13.25
C ALA A 282 22.27 -19.65 -11.88
N GLU A 283 20.95 -19.52 -11.78
CA GLU A 283 20.23 -19.22 -10.52
C GLU A 283 20.43 -20.33 -9.46
N CYS A 284 20.20 -21.60 -9.84
CA CYS A 284 20.42 -22.74 -8.95
C CYS A 284 21.89 -22.82 -8.50
N GLN A 285 22.83 -22.64 -9.41
CA GLN A 285 24.27 -22.66 -9.08
C GLN A 285 24.64 -21.52 -8.14
N HIS A 286 24.07 -20.33 -8.34
CA HIS A 286 24.29 -19.17 -7.48
C HIS A 286 23.81 -19.44 -6.05
N PHE A 287 22.64 -20.06 -5.88
CA PHE A 287 22.14 -20.46 -4.55
C PHE A 287 23.12 -21.37 -3.82
N LEU A 288 23.57 -22.44 -4.50
CA LEU A 288 24.54 -23.38 -3.93
C LEU A 288 25.86 -22.70 -3.54
N THR A 289 26.34 -21.78 -4.40
CA THR A 289 27.56 -21.02 -4.15
C THR A 289 27.42 -20.08 -2.97
N CYS A 290 26.26 -19.38 -2.85
CA CYS A 290 26.00 -18.49 -1.72
C CYS A 290 26.00 -19.23 -0.37
N ILE A 291 25.42 -20.43 -0.33
CA ILE A 291 25.45 -21.26 0.87
C ILE A 291 26.89 -21.67 1.21
N ALA A 292 27.64 -22.17 0.22
CA ALA A 292 29.01 -22.66 0.43
C ALA A 292 29.97 -21.54 0.89
N GLU A 293 29.78 -20.32 0.40
CA GLU A 293 30.62 -19.15 0.71
C GLU A 293 30.09 -18.30 1.87
N GLY A 294 28.92 -18.60 2.42
CA GLY A 294 28.28 -17.81 3.49
C GLY A 294 27.93 -16.38 3.06
N ARG A 295 27.67 -16.15 1.76
CA ARG A 295 27.35 -14.83 1.23
C ARG A 295 25.87 -14.69 0.85
N ARG A 296 25.37 -13.46 0.85
CA ARG A 296 23.98 -13.18 0.46
C ARG A 296 23.78 -13.40 -1.03
N PRO A 297 22.64 -14.01 -1.43
CA PRO A 297 22.24 -14.11 -2.83
C PRO A 297 21.94 -12.73 -3.44
N ARG A 298 22.05 -12.64 -4.76
CA ARG A 298 21.65 -11.48 -5.54
C ARG A 298 20.14 -11.19 -5.40
N THR A 299 19.33 -12.24 -5.31
CA THR A 299 17.89 -12.18 -5.10
C THR A 299 17.56 -12.70 -3.69
N ASP A 300 18.15 -12.07 -2.66
CA ASP A 300 17.90 -12.44 -1.26
C ASP A 300 16.45 -12.11 -0.82
N GLY A 301 16.08 -12.50 0.38
CA GLY A 301 14.73 -12.23 0.90
C GLY A 301 14.39 -10.74 0.97
N ARG A 302 15.38 -9.84 1.11
CA ARG A 302 15.14 -8.39 1.12
C ARG A 302 14.81 -7.86 -0.27
N GLU A 303 15.45 -8.40 -1.30
CA GLU A 303 15.09 -8.09 -2.68
C GLU A 303 13.66 -8.58 -2.97
N GLY A 304 13.33 -9.80 -2.55
CA GLY A 304 11.96 -10.32 -2.65
C GLY A 304 10.92 -9.46 -1.93
N LEU A 305 11.27 -8.94 -0.74
CA LEU A 305 10.41 -8.03 0.01
C LEU A 305 10.19 -6.69 -0.71
N ARG A 306 11.22 -6.13 -1.36
CA ARG A 306 11.07 -4.91 -2.18
C ARG A 306 10.10 -5.12 -3.35
N VAL A 307 10.19 -6.26 -4.01
CA VAL A 307 9.24 -6.62 -5.09
C VAL A 307 7.83 -6.75 -4.54
N LEU A 308 7.67 -7.40 -3.40
CA LEU A 308 6.37 -7.59 -2.75
C LEU A 308 5.73 -6.25 -2.34
N GLN A 309 6.51 -5.30 -1.84
CA GLN A 309 6.05 -3.94 -1.53
C GLN A 309 5.46 -3.22 -2.76
N VAL A 310 6.11 -3.34 -3.91
CA VAL A 310 5.61 -2.75 -5.17
C VAL A 310 4.36 -3.48 -5.65
N LEU A 311 4.30 -4.81 -5.53
CA LEU A 311 3.13 -5.62 -5.90
C LEU A 311 1.90 -5.27 -5.08
N GLU A 312 2.02 -5.22 -3.75
CA GLU A 312 0.91 -4.85 -2.86
C GLU A 312 0.42 -3.43 -3.11
N ALA A 313 1.34 -2.48 -3.29
CA ALA A 313 0.97 -1.11 -3.63
C ALA A 313 0.27 -1.01 -5.01
N SER A 314 0.71 -1.82 -5.98
CA SER A 314 0.05 -1.90 -7.28
C SER A 314 -1.36 -2.51 -7.17
N GLN A 315 -1.51 -3.56 -6.34
CA GLN A 315 -2.82 -4.16 -6.05
C GLN A 315 -3.74 -3.16 -5.33
N ALA A 316 -3.25 -2.47 -4.31
CA ALA A 316 -4.02 -1.45 -3.61
C ALA A 316 -4.48 -0.32 -4.54
N SER A 317 -3.65 0.07 -5.51
CA SER A 317 -4.02 1.04 -6.56
C SER A 317 -5.13 0.49 -7.47
N LEU A 318 -5.04 -0.76 -7.92
CA LEU A 318 -6.08 -1.43 -8.72
C LEU A 318 -7.41 -1.47 -7.96
N ASP A 319 -7.39 -1.88 -6.70
CA ASP A 319 -8.59 -2.01 -5.85
C ASP A 319 -9.23 -0.65 -5.55
N SER A 320 -8.42 0.43 -5.63
CA SER A 320 -8.84 1.81 -5.43
C SER A 320 -9.10 2.56 -6.76
N ASN A 321 -9.45 1.84 -7.83
CA ASN A 321 -9.73 2.39 -9.18
C ASN A 321 -8.60 3.30 -9.72
N GLY A 322 -7.36 2.91 -9.52
CA GLY A 322 -6.19 3.63 -9.99
C GLY A 322 -5.78 4.81 -9.10
N ALA A 323 -6.07 4.78 -7.81
CA ALA A 323 -5.52 5.78 -6.89
C ALA A 323 -4.00 5.65 -6.82
N THR A 324 -3.30 6.78 -6.77
CA THR A 324 -1.85 6.81 -6.58
C THR A 324 -1.50 6.36 -5.15
N ILE A 325 -0.64 5.38 -5.03
CA ILE A 325 -0.11 4.88 -3.76
C ILE A 325 1.31 5.43 -3.60
N THR A 326 1.60 6.05 -2.46
CA THR A 326 2.94 6.54 -2.10
C THR A 326 3.64 5.51 -1.22
N LEU A 327 4.83 5.06 -1.62
CA LEU A 327 5.67 4.22 -0.78
C LEU A 327 6.50 5.10 0.17
N ALA A 328 6.53 4.75 1.44
CA ALA A 328 7.45 5.37 2.38
C ALA A 328 8.89 5.00 2.01
N THR A 329 9.70 5.98 1.62
CA THR A 329 11.11 5.73 1.30
C THR A 329 11.91 5.35 2.55
N SER A 330 12.81 4.38 2.42
CA SER A 330 13.69 3.92 3.53
C SER A 330 14.54 5.06 4.14
N SER A 331 14.85 6.11 3.37
CA SER A 331 15.50 7.33 3.89
C SER A 331 14.59 8.13 4.84
N LYS A 332 13.28 8.10 4.63
CA LYS A 332 12.31 8.69 5.56
C LYS A 332 12.20 7.83 6.83
N LEU A 333 12.18 6.51 6.69
CA LEU A 333 12.22 5.56 7.82
C LEU A 333 13.55 5.61 8.60
N GLU A 334 14.70 5.85 7.94
CA GLU A 334 15.99 6.02 8.62
C GLU A 334 16.16 7.45 9.19
N ALA A 335 15.63 8.47 8.53
CA ALA A 335 15.55 9.83 9.08
C ALA A 335 14.62 9.87 10.29
N ASP A 336 13.48 9.19 10.23
CA ASP A 336 12.55 9.03 11.35
C ASP A 336 13.18 8.20 12.48
N ARG A 337 13.95 7.14 12.17
CA ARG A 337 14.74 6.37 13.16
C ARG A 337 15.93 7.16 13.72
N LYS A 338 16.60 8.01 12.93
CA LYS A 338 17.69 8.88 13.41
C LYS A 338 17.15 10.09 14.18
N ALA A 339 16.04 10.65 13.77
CA ALA A 339 15.32 11.67 14.53
C ALA A 339 14.81 11.13 15.88
N GLN A 340 14.34 9.86 15.91
CA GLN A 340 13.98 9.17 17.15
C GLN A 340 15.16 8.84 18.07
N LYS A 341 16.42 8.78 17.56
CA LYS A 341 17.63 8.52 18.38
C LYS A 341 18.30 9.77 18.98
N SER A 342 17.91 10.97 18.59
CA SER A 342 18.55 12.22 19.03
C SER A 342 17.72 13.06 20.02
N VAL A 343 16.56 12.59 20.44
CA VAL A 343 15.76 13.28 21.47
C VAL A 343 15.32 12.26 22.51
N SER A 344 16.10 12.15 23.59
CA SER A 344 15.53 11.73 24.86
C SER A 344 15.07 12.99 25.57
N PRO A 345 13.78 13.16 25.77
CA PRO A 345 13.19 13.13 27.10
C PRO A 345 11.98 12.18 27.12
N GLU A 346 11.71 11.64 28.29
CA GLU A 346 10.63 10.80 28.75
C GLU A 346 9.44 10.65 27.78
N LEU A 347 9.35 9.49 27.10
CA LEU A 347 8.17 9.08 26.34
C LEU A 347 7.05 8.75 27.34
N GLU A 348 6.20 9.75 27.62
CA GLU A 348 4.83 9.46 28.07
C GLU A 348 4.17 8.56 27.02
N ALA A 349 3.69 7.40 27.43
CA ALA A 349 2.99 6.46 26.55
C ALA A 349 1.81 7.20 25.90
N LYS A 350 1.75 7.24 24.56
CA LYS A 350 0.63 7.84 23.84
C LYS A 350 -0.65 7.05 24.15
N ASN A 351 -1.57 7.67 24.87
CA ASN A 351 -2.82 7.06 25.31
C ASN A 351 -3.96 7.21 24.29
N TYR A 352 -3.66 7.46 23.02
CA TYR A 352 -4.63 7.59 21.92
C TYR A 352 -4.31 6.63 20.78
N PHE A 353 -5.32 6.29 19.98
CA PHE A 353 -5.19 5.39 18.83
C PHE A 353 -5.28 6.17 17.51
N VAL A 354 -4.36 5.91 16.60
CA VAL A 354 -4.43 6.35 15.19
C VAL A 354 -4.26 5.12 14.32
N HIS A 355 -5.24 4.86 13.44
CA HIS A 355 -5.11 3.77 12.49
C HIS A 355 -3.96 4.04 11.52
N GLU A 356 -3.18 3.02 11.18
CA GLU A 356 -1.97 3.11 10.35
C GLU A 356 -2.17 3.77 8.97
N SER A 357 -3.38 3.65 8.38
CA SER A 357 -3.75 4.30 7.11
C SER A 357 -4.08 5.79 7.26
N SER A 358 -3.97 6.38 8.45
CA SER A 358 -4.29 7.78 8.71
C SER A 358 -3.03 8.60 8.94
N TYR A 359 -3.06 9.85 8.46
CA TYR A 359 -1.95 10.77 8.59
C TYR A 359 -2.21 11.80 9.69
N VAL A 360 -1.20 12.02 10.52
CA VAL A 360 -1.19 13.07 11.54
C VAL A 360 0.07 13.88 11.31
N ASP A 361 -0.10 15.14 10.88
CA ASP A 361 1.01 16.04 10.60
C ASP A 361 1.77 16.42 11.87
N GLU A 362 2.93 17.03 11.70
CA GLU A 362 3.71 17.59 12.81
C GLU A 362 2.93 18.68 13.55
N GLU A 363 3.25 18.92 14.83
CA GLU A 363 2.59 19.90 15.72
C GLU A 363 1.10 19.64 16.02
N VAL A 364 0.53 18.50 15.60
CA VAL A 364 -0.81 18.07 16.01
C VAL A 364 -0.78 17.56 17.45
N ARG A 365 -1.78 17.92 18.23
CA ARG A 365 -1.99 17.41 19.60
C ARG A 365 -3.29 16.61 19.65
N ILE A 366 -3.20 15.38 20.14
CA ILE A 366 -4.34 14.48 20.33
C ILE A 366 -4.38 14.06 21.79
N GLY A 367 -5.52 14.27 22.42
CA GLY A 367 -5.75 13.90 23.83
C GLY A 367 -5.97 12.41 24.02
N ASP A 368 -5.79 11.96 25.26
CA ASP A 368 -5.92 10.57 25.69
C ASP A 368 -7.29 9.99 25.35
N GLY A 369 -7.36 8.69 25.06
CA GLY A 369 -8.60 7.99 24.73
C GLY A 369 -9.16 8.27 23.33
N THR A 370 -8.64 9.25 22.60
CA THR A 370 -9.11 9.60 21.27
C THR A 370 -8.70 8.53 20.24
N ARG A 371 -9.62 8.23 19.30
CA ARG A 371 -9.41 7.24 18.23
C ARG A 371 -9.57 7.89 16.87
N VAL A 372 -8.58 7.72 16.00
CA VAL A 372 -8.59 8.15 14.61
C VAL A 372 -8.63 6.91 13.72
N TRP A 373 -9.71 6.79 12.93
CA TRP A 373 -9.96 5.64 12.09
C TRP A 373 -9.38 5.82 10.68
N HIS A 374 -9.54 4.84 9.83
CA HIS A 374 -8.93 4.66 8.52
C HIS A 374 -8.97 5.90 7.61
N PHE A 375 -7.89 6.13 6.86
CA PHE A 375 -7.78 7.12 5.77
C PHE A 375 -8.11 8.55 6.17
N SER A 376 -7.92 8.92 7.43
CA SER A 376 -8.13 10.27 7.90
C SER A 376 -6.83 11.06 7.91
N HIS A 377 -6.92 12.39 7.71
CA HIS A 377 -5.76 13.26 7.72
C HIS A 377 -5.98 14.44 8.69
N ILE A 378 -5.11 14.55 9.69
CA ILE A 378 -5.12 15.63 10.66
C ILE A 378 -3.92 16.54 10.38
N LEU A 379 -4.20 17.75 9.87
CA LEU A 379 -3.18 18.67 9.42
C LEU A 379 -2.56 19.47 10.58
N THR A 380 -1.37 20.00 10.29
CA THR A 380 -0.50 20.70 11.24
C THR A 380 -1.22 21.76 12.08
N GLY A 381 -0.77 21.96 13.33
CA GLY A 381 -1.31 22.94 14.26
C GLY A 381 -2.68 22.60 14.87
N SER A 382 -3.32 21.50 14.44
CA SER A 382 -4.63 21.10 14.94
C SER A 382 -4.54 20.49 16.34
N ARG A 383 -5.60 20.69 17.14
CA ARG A 383 -5.72 20.19 18.51
C ARG A 383 -7.03 19.44 18.67
N ILE A 384 -6.95 18.20 19.12
CA ILE A 384 -8.08 17.32 19.39
C ILE A 384 -8.04 16.94 20.86
N GLY A 385 -9.16 17.12 21.56
CA GLY A 385 -9.31 16.79 22.97
C GLY A 385 -9.28 15.27 23.23
N ARG A 386 -9.64 14.89 24.46
CA ARG A 386 -9.67 13.50 24.94
C ARG A 386 -10.94 12.80 24.54
N ASP A 387 -10.90 11.46 24.52
CA ASP A 387 -12.06 10.58 24.30
C ASP A 387 -12.84 10.86 23.00
N GLY A 388 -12.16 11.48 22.02
CA GLY A 388 -12.70 11.76 20.69
C GLY A 388 -12.79 10.51 19.82
N ASN A 389 -13.74 10.50 18.86
CA ASN A 389 -13.83 9.45 17.86
C ASN A 389 -13.90 10.07 16.46
N ILE A 390 -12.80 9.98 15.73
CA ILE A 390 -12.64 10.52 14.38
C ILE A 390 -12.85 9.38 13.39
N GLY A 391 -13.93 9.42 12.66
CA GLY A 391 -14.36 8.37 11.72
C GLY A 391 -13.43 8.24 10.52
N GLN A 392 -13.81 7.35 9.60
CA GLN A 392 -13.06 7.06 8.40
C GLN A 392 -13.14 8.21 7.38
N ASN A 393 -12.02 8.47 6.66
CA ASN A 393 -11.95 9.48 5.60
C ASN A 393 -12.35 10.89 6.09
N VAL A 394 -11.87 11.27 7.28
CA VAL A 394 -12.07 12.59 7.86
C VAL A 394 -10.84 13.44 7.61
N VAL A 395 -11.04 14.68 7.18
CA VAL A 395 -9.96 15.67 7.04
C VAL A 395 -10.16 16.76 8.10
N ILE A 396 -9.15 16.96 8.96
CA ILE A 396 -9.13 18.06 9.92
C ILE A 396 -8.06 19.04 9.46
N GLY A 397 -8.53 20.18 8.91
CA GLY A 397 -7.68 21.20 8.27
C GLY A 397 -6.79 21.91 9.26
N PRO A 398 -5.74 22.65 8.79
CA PRO A 398 -4.73 23.18 9.70
C PRO A 398 -5.35 24.15 10.73
N ASP A 399 -4.73 24.18 11.92
CA ASP A 399 -5.11 25.09 13.04
C ASP A 399 -6.57 24.92 13.52
N VAL A 400 -7.15 23.73 13.42
CA VAL A 400 -8.48 23.41 13.91
C VAL A 400 -8.43 23.00 15.39
N SER A 401 -9.42 23.43 16.18
CA SER A 401 -9.57 23.03 17.59
C SER A 401 -10.85 22.22 17.77
N ILE A 402 -10.71 21.03 18.35
CA ILE A 402 -11.80 20.09 18.67
C ILE A 402 -11.70 19.74 20.16
N GLY A 403 -12.80 19.92 20.88
CA GLY A 403 -12.91 19.65 22.33
C GLY A 403 -12.95 18.15 22.67
N ASP A 404 -13.13 17.87 23.96
CA ASP A 404 -13.21 16.52 24.52
C ASP A 404 -14.51 15.81 24.10
N GLY A 405 -14.47 14.48 23.92
CA GLY A 405 -15.65 13.65 23.70
C GLY A 405 -16.35 13.83 22.33
N CYS A 406 -15.74 14.58 21.41
CA CYS A 406 -16.32 14.83 20.10
C CYS A 406 -16.38 13.55 19.24
N LYS A 407 -17.47 13.40 18.47
CA LYS A 407 -17.66 12.30 17.53
C LYS A 407 -17.82 12.85 16.12
N ILE A 408 -16.79 12.69 15.32
CA ILE A 408 -16.76 13.08 13.90
C ILE A 408 -16.99 11.82 13.08
N GLN A 409 -18.10 11.75 12.36
CA GLN A 409 -18.46 10.58 11.55
C GLN A 409 -17.71 10.58 10.21
N ASN A 410 -17.86 9.50 9.45
CA ASN A 410 -17.15 9.28 8.19
C ASN A 410 -17.38 10.40 7.16
N ASN A 411 -16.37 10.68 6.33
CA ASN A 411 -16.41 11.60 5.20
C ASN A 411 -16.70 13.06 5.61
N VAL A 412 -16.23 13.51 6.75
CA VAL A 412 -16.37 14.89 7.23
C VAL A 412 -15.07 15.65 7.01
N SER A 413 -15.15 16.87 6.46
CA SER A 413 -14.02 17.79 6.37
C SER A 413 -14.25 18.98 7.29
N ILE A 414 -13.33 19.18 8.24
CA ILE A 414 -13.33 20.30 9.17
C ILE A 414 -12.21 21.25 8.76
N TYR A 415 -12.57 22.33 8.11
CA TYR A 415 -11.61 23.28 7.53
C TYR A 415 -11.08 24.28 8.57
N LYS A 416 -9.91 24.89 8.26
CA LYS A 416 -9.36 26.02 9.02
C LYS A 416 -10.44 27.08 9.30
N GLY A 417 -10.48 27.54 10.56
CA GLY A 417 -11.47 28.50 11.04
C GLY A 417 -12.69 27.88 11.71
N VAL A 418 -12.81 26.55 11.72
CA VAL A 418 -13.86 25.86 12.48
C VAL A 418 -13.33 25.49 13.86
N THR A 419 -14.12 25.75 14.89
CA THR A 419 -13.89 25.32 16.28
C THR A 419 -15.07 24.49 16.75
N LEU A 420 -14.80 23.31 17.28
CA LEU A 420 -15.79 22.47 17.95
C LEU A 420 -15.48 22.44 19.44
N GLU A 421 -16.45 22.81 20.29
CA GLU A 421 -16.37 22.62 21.73
C GLU A 421 -16.57 21.13 22.10
N ASP A 422 -16.63 20.80 23.40
CA ASP A 422 -16.75 19.42 23.87
C ASP A 422 -18.06 18.76 23.43
N GLU A 423 -18.03 17.42 23.32
CA GLU A 423 -19.21 16.57 23.12
C GLU A 423 -20.01 16.88 21.83
N VAL A 424 -19.37 17.52 20.82
CA VAL A 424 -20.01 17.79 19.52
C VAL A 424 -20.09 16.51 18.69
N PHE A 425 -21.27 16.30 18.09
CA PHE A 425 -21.49 15.23 17.11
C PHE A 425 -21.61 15.79 15.69
N CYS A 426 -20.69 15.38 14.81
CA CYS A 426 -20.75 15.65 13.37
C CYS A 426 -21.20 14.39 12.63
N GLY A 427 -22.41 14.39 12.07
CA GLY A 427 -22.98 13.27 11.31
C GLY A 427 -22.22 12.99 10.00
N PRO A 428 -22.37 11.77 9.44
CA PRO A 428 -21.63 11.38 8.25
C PRO A 428 -21.90 12.31 7.06
N SER A 429 -20.82 12.65 6.35
CA SER A 429 -20.84 13.49 5.14
C SER A 429 -21.44 14.89 5.35
N MET A 430 -21.50 15.41 6.59
CA MET A 430 -21.85 16.80 6.79
C MET A 430 -20.72 17.72 6.28
N VAL A 431 -21.04 18.97 5.95
CA VAL A 431 -20.14 19.89 5.28
C VAL A 431 -20.02 21.20 6.04
N PHE A 432 -18.78 21.62 6.35
CA PHE A 432 -18.46 22.99 6.71
C PHE A 432 -17.95 23.75 5.48
N THR A 433 -18.23 25.05 5.39
CA THR A 433 -17.53 25.95 4.46
C THR A 433 -16.62 26.88 5.28
N ASN A 434 -15.63 27.52 4.62
CA ASN A 434 -14.70 28.44 5.31
C ASN A 434 -14.59 29.82 4.67
N VAL A 435 -14.91 29.92 3.35
CA VAL A 435 -14.99 31.18 2.59
C VAL A 435 -16.41 31.35 2.07
N TYR A 436 -16.97 32.54 2.24
CA TYR A 436 -18.39 32.80 1.93
C TYR A 436 -18.70 32.80 0.45
N ASN A 437 -17.79 33.34 -0.37
CA ASN A 437 -17.98 33.56 -1.81
C ASN A 437 -16.74 33.12 -2.61
N PRO A 438 -16.37 31.83 -2.60
CA PRO A 438 -15.16 31.35 -3.26
C PRO A 438 -15.22 31.55 -4.78
N ARG A 439 -14.04 31.81 -5.39
CA ARG A 439 -13.81 31.82 -6.83
C ARG A 439 -12.46 31.23 -7.12
N SER A 440 -12.36 30.31 -8.07
CA SER A 440 -11.09 29.63 -8.39
C SER A 440 -10.00 30.60 -8.88
N ALA A 441 -10.39 31.59 -9.65
CA ALA A 441 -9.47 32.60 -10.20
C ALA A 441 -9.06 33.70 -9.20
N ILE A 442 -9.68 33.77 -8.02
CA ILE A 442 -9.45 34.81 -7.02
C ILE A 442 -9.16 34.17 -5.66
N ARG A 443 -7.94 34.35 -5.16
CA ARG A 443 -7.58 33.89 -3.82
C ARG A 443 -8.32 34.69 -2.77
N ARG A 444 -9.15 34.03 -1.95
CA ARG A 444 -9.95 34.63 -0.88
C ARG A 444 -9.72 33.97 0.49
N MET A 445 -8.59 33.32 0.68
CA MET A 445 -8.28 32.66 1.97
C MET A 445 -8.12 33.66 3.12
N ASP A 446 -7.84 34.92 2.80
CA ASP A 446 -7.77 36.02 3.79
C ASP A 446 -9.16 36.49 4.23
N GLU A 447 -10.23 36.10 3.52
CA GLU A 447 -11.64 36.37 3.84
C GLU A 447 -12.30 35.21 4.60
N LEU A 448 -11.51 34.33 5.21
CA LEU A 448 -11.98 33.21 6.02
C LEU A 448 -12.88 33.69 7.15
N ARG A 449 -14.05 33.07 7.34
CA ARG A 449 -15.00 33.38 8.41
C ARG A 449 -15.04 32.26 9.43
N PRO A 450 -14.69 32.51 10.71
CA PRO A 450 -14.68 31.47 11.73
C PRO A 450 -16.08 30.94 12.03
N THR A 451 -16.19 29.64 12.23
CA THR A 451 -17.43 28.96 12.65
C THR A 451 -17.22 28.31 14.01
N LEU A 452 -18.13 28.56 14.95
CA LEU A 452 -18.10 27.98 16.28
C LEU A 452 -19.26 26.99 16.45
N VAL A 453 -18.95 25.77 16.83
CA VAL A 453 -19.95 24.78 17.26
C VAL A 453 -19.81 24.55 18.76
N LYS A 454 -20.80 24.95 19.52
CA LYS A 454 -20.78 24.90 20.96
C LYS A 454 -21.05 23.48 21.51
N ARG A 455 -20.71 23.31 22.78
CA ARG A 455 -20.77 22.05 23.50
C ARG A 455 -22.09 21.29 23.29
N GLY A 456 -21.96 19.97 23.06
CA GLY A 456 -23.09 19.05 22.96
C GLY A 456 -23.98 19.22 21.72
N ALA A 457 -23.61 20.13 20.78
CA ALA A 457 -24.38 20.30 19.55
C ALA A 457 -24.30 19.07 18.65
N THR A 458 -25.40 18.74 17.97
CA THR A 458 -25.52 17.66 17.01
C THR A 458 -25.77 18.19 15.62
N ILE A 459 -24.93 17.82 14.66
CA ILE A 459 -25.08 18.13 13.25
C ILE A 459 -25.43 16.84 12.51
N GLY A 460 -26.63 16.77 11.93
CA GLY A 460 -27.14 15.61 11.22
C GLY A 460 -26.39 15.30 9.93
N ALA A 461 -26.52 14.07 9.43
CA ALA A 461 -25.90 13.61 8.19
C ALA A 461 -26.22 14.51 7.00
N ASN A 462 -25.24 14.75 6.11
CA ASN A 462 -25.37 15.58 4.92
C ASN A 462 -25.85 17.03 5.18
N ALA A 463 -25.80 17.53 6.42
CA ALA A 463 -26.11 18.94 6.68
C ALA A 463 -24.96 19.83 6.22
N THR A 464 -25.28 21.05 5.78
CA THR A 464 -24.29 22.06 5.38
C THR A 464 -24.33 23.25 6.32
N ILE A 465 -23.16 23.58 6.90
CA ILE A 465 -22.97 24.72 7.80
C ILE A 465 -22.17 25.78 7.05
N ILE A 466 -22.78 26.95 6.80
CA ILE A 466 -22.06 28.06 6.20
C ILE A 466 -21.04 28.65 7.18
N CYS A 467 -19.94 29.19 6.67
CA CYS A 467 -18.93 29.83 7.50
C CYS A 467 -19.42 31.15 8.14
N GLY A 468 -18.84 31.49 9.28
CA GLY A 468 -19.11 32.75 9.98
C GLY A 468 -20.32 32.72 10.90
N ILE A 469 -20.80 31.53 11.29
CA ILE A 469 -21.95 31.38 12.20
C ILE A 469 -21.58 30.62 13.47
N THR A 470 -22.42 30.77 14.48
CA THR A 470 -22.36 30.01 15.73
C THR A 470 -23.53 29.01 15.79
N VAL A 471 -23.21 27.74 16.03
CA VAL A 471 -24.19 26.72 16.41
C VAL A 471 -24.21 26.63 17.94
N GLY A 472 -25.35 26.90 18.55
CA GLY A 472 -25.51 26.99 20.00
C GLY A 472 -25.36 25.64 20.72
N SER A 473 -25.17 25.71 22.05
CA SER A 473 -25.00 24.53 22.90
C SER A 473 -26.23 23.62 22.82
N HIS A 474 -25.98 22.30 22.69
CA HIS A 474 -27.04 21.29 22.59
C HIS A 474 -28.05 21.54 21.44
N ALA A 475 -27.72 22.41 20.46
CA ALA A 475 -28.54 22.59 19.27
C ALA A 475 -28.54 21.32 18.42
N PHE A 476 -29.63 21.06 17.74
CA PHE A 476 -29.79 19.90 16.88
C PHE A 476 -30.10 20.34 15.45
N ILE A 477 -29.13 20.06 14.56
CA ILE A 477 -29.29 20.30 13.13
C ILE A 477 -29.78 19.00 12.49
N GLY A 478 -30.95 19.02 11.90
CA GLY A 478 -31.51 17.86 11.20
C GLY A 478 -30.72 17.47 9.97
N SER A 479 -30.74 16.19 9.60
CA SER A 479 -30.04 15.67 8.41
C SER A 479 -30.46 16.41 7.15
N GLY A 480 -29.51 16.72 6.26
CA GLY A 480 -29.72 17.45 5.00
C GLY A 480 -30.07 18.93 5.17
N ALA A 481 -30.01 19.49 6.36
CA ALA A 481 -30.32 20.91 6.59
C ALA A 481 -29.20 21.83 6.07
N VAL A 482 -29.56 22.98 5.50
CA VAL A 482 -28.62 24.02 5.07
C VAL A 482 -28.72 25.22 6.01
N VAL A 483 -27.74 25.38 6.89
CA VAL A 483 -27.72 26.38 7.96
C VAL A 483 -26.99 27.64 7.50
N LEU A 484 -27.72 28.75 7.38
CA LEU A 484 -27.24 30.02 6.84
C LEU A 484 -27.09 31.13 7.91
N LYS A 485 -27.48 30.88 9.15
CA LYS A 485 -27.50 31.85 10.26
C LYS A 485 -27.21 31.16 11.58
N ASP A 486 -26.85 31.96 12.59
CA ASP A 486 -26.68 31.44 13.95
C ASP A 486 -27.87 30.62 14.41
N VAL A 487 -27.56 29.55 15.13
CA VAL A 487 -28.53 28.64 15.72
C VAL A 487 -28.52 28.83 17.24
N PRO A 488 -29.67 29.13 17.86
CA PRO A 488 -29.76 29.28 19.32
C PRO A 488 -29.42 27.99 20.09
N ASP A 489 -29.01 28.13 21.34
CA ASP A 489 -28.81 26.98 22.23
C ASP A 489 -30.11 26.16 22.32
N TYR A 490 -29.98 24.84 22.31
CA TYR A 490 -31.08 23.86 22.34
C TYR A 490 -32.06 23.91 21.16
N ALA A 491 -31.83 24.72 20.13
CA ALA A 491 -32.76 24.81 19.01
C ALA A 491 -32.71 23.58 18.10
N LEU A 492 -33.87 23.07 17.71
CA LEU A 492 -34.05 22.12 16.61
C LEU A 492 -34.25 22.88 15.31
N VAL A 493 -33.32 22.73 14.35
CA VAL A 493 -33.41 23.35 13.03
C VAL A 493 -33.36 22.31 11.93
N VAL A 494 -34.22 22.43 10.91
CA VAL A 494 -34.33 21.49 9.80
C VAL A 494 -34.64 22.19 8.49
N GLY A 495 -34.32 21.54 7.38
CA GLY A 495 -34.69 21.96 6.03
C GLY A 495 -33.65 22.82 5.30
N ASN A 496 -33.95 23.19 4.04
CA ASN A 496 -33.11 24.02 3.18
C ASN A 496 -33.95 25.20 2.64
N PRO A 497 -33.68 26.45 3.05
CA PRO A 497 -32.81 26.85 4.15
C PRO A 497 -33.34 26.37 5.51
N ALA A 498 -32.44 26.12 6.47
CA ALA A 498 -32.80 25.62 7.78
C ALA A 498 -33.65 26.63 8.57
N LYS A 499 -34.72 26.09 9.21
CA LYS A 499 -35.65 26.89 10.04
C LYS A 499 -35.81 26.20 11.37
N GLN A 500 -35.87 26.98 12.45
CA GLN A 500 -36.18 26.46 13.78
C GLN A 500 -37.60 25.85 13.81
N LYS A 501 -37.70 24.62 14.29
CA LYS A 501 -38.96 23.86 14.38
C LYS A 501 -39.34 23.51 15.82
N GLY A 502 -38.43 23.69 16.74
CA GLY A 502 -38.67 23.36 18.15
C GLY A 502 -37.38 23.48 18.97
N TRP A 503 -37.36 22.70 20.03
CA TRP A 503 -36.28 22.68 21.00
C TRP A 503 -35.91 21.25 21.35
N MET A 504 -34.65 21.03 21.69
CA MET A 504 -34.12 19.73 22.09
C MET A 504 -33.63 19.80 23.53
N CYS A 505 -33.81 18.74 24.27
CA CYS A 505 -33.15 18.51 25.54
C CYS A 505 -31.65 18.22 25.32
N ALA A 506 -30.82 18.49 26.31
CA ALA A 506 -29.42 18.06 26.30
C ALA A 506 -29.23 16.55 26.09
N CYS A 507 -30.20 15.72 26.48
CA CYS A 507 -30.18 14.27 26.22
C CYS A 507 -30.62 13.86 24.81
N GLY A 508 -30.95 14.82 23.91
CA GLY A 508 -31.32 14.57 22.52
C GLY A 508 -32.80 14.29 22.25
N ILE A 509 -33.68 14.44 23.24
CA ILE A 509 -35.13 14.30 23.07
C ILE A 509 -35.78 15.65 22.78
N GLN A 510 -36.72 15.68 21.84
CA GLN A 510 -37.45 16.89 21.51
C GLN A 510 -38.33 17.34 22.66
N LEU A 511 -38.31 18.62 22.99
CA LEU A 511 -39.09 19.20 24.09
C LEU A 511 -40.47 19.66 23.59
N ALA A 512 -41.51 19.26 24.33
CA ALA A 512 -42.85 19.78 24.19
C ALA A 512 -43.10 20.84 25.27
N PHE A 513 -43.31 22.09 24.88
CA PHE A 513 -43.58 23.19 25.79
C PHE A 513 -45.10 23.29 26.07
N ASN A 514 -45.42 23.36 27.35
CA ASN A 514 -46.74 23.82 27.79
C ASN A 514 -46.55 25.24 28.28
N GLU A 515 -47.14 26.20 27.55
CA GLU A 515 -46.85 27.64 27.72
C GLU A 515 -45.34 27.93 27.63
N ASP A 516 -44.69 28.25 28.75
CA ASP A 516 -43.30 28.63 28.79
C ASP A 516 -42.36 27.59 29.45
N GLU A 517 -42.91 26.46 29.85
CA GLU A 517 -42.14 25.41 30.54
C GLU A 517 -42.21 24.08 29.79
N ALA A 518 -41.14 23.29 29.91
CA ALA A 518 -41.08 21.94 29.40
C ALA A 518 -40.29 21.04 30.34
N ILE A 519 -40.76 19.78 30.50
CA ILE A 519 -40.06 18.72 31.20
C ILE A 519 -39.70 17.65 30.18
N CYS A 520 -38.43 17.30 30.10
CA CYS A 520 -37.95 16.26 29.19
C CYS A 520 -38.51 14.89 29.61
N GLN A 521 -39.18 14.21 28.71
CA GLN A 521 -39.79 12.87 28.98
C GLN A 521 -38.72 11.77 29.11
N GLY A 522 -37.47 12.02 28.68
CA GLY A 522 -36.43 11.00 28.76
C GLY A 522 -35.55 11.11 30.00
N CYS A 523 -35.16 12.32 30.40
CA CYS A 523 -34.21 12.53 31.50
C CYS A 523 -34.75 13.39 32.65
N GLY A 524 -35.99 13.90 32.56
CA GLY A 524 -36.60 14.71 33.59
C GLY A 524 -36.12 16.17 33.70
N ASN A 525 -35.15 16.58 32.94
CA ASN A 525 -34.64 17.96 32.97
C ASN A 525 -35.74 18.97 32.63
N LYS A 526 -35.79 20.06 33.39
CA LYS A 526 -36.74 21.14 33.23
C LYS A 526 -36.17 22.31 32.44
N TYR A 527 -36.98 22.88 31.57
CA TYR A 527 -36.58 24.02 30.72
C TYR A 527 -37.66 25.11 30.77
N GLN A 528 -37.20 26.36 30.69
CA GLN A 528 -38.06 27.53 30.64
C GLN A 528 -37.70 28.44 29.45
N LYS A 529 -38.70 28.99 28.76
CA LYS A 529 -38.49 30.03 27.76
C LYS A 529 -38.04 31.33 28.42
N VAL A 530 -36.87 31.85 27.98
CA VAL A 530 -36.31 33.12 28.44
C VAL A 530 -36.39 34.16 27.32
N GLY A 531 -37.41 34.07 26.47
CA GLY A 531 -37.67 34.94 25.32
C GLY A 531 -38.20 34.19 24.11
N ARG A 532 -38.55 34.93 23.03
CA ARG A 532 -39.16 34.35 21.82
C ARG A 532 -38.33 33.28 21.12
N ARG A 533 -36.99 33.25 21.32
CA ARG A 533 -36.05 32.36 20.59
C ARG A 533 -34.98 31.78 21.50
N ARG A 534 -35.20 31.73 22.80
CA ARG A 534 -34.24 31.17 23.75
C ARG A 534 -34.95 30.37 24.83
N ILE A 535 -34.34 29.29 25.25
CA ILE A 535 -34.72 28.53 26.44
C ILE A 535 -33.50 28.41 27.37
N ALA A 536 -33.74 28.18 28.65
CA ALA A 536 -32.72 27.86 29.64
C ALA A 536 -33.13 26.58 30.37
N GLN A 537 -32.16 25.74 30.70
CA GLN A 537 -32.38 24.63 31.63
C GLN A 537 -32.49 25.18 33.06
N VAL A 538 -33.53 24.81 33.72
CA VAL A 538 -33.73 25.20 35.15
C VAL A 538 -32.89 24.21 35.97
N ARG A 539 -31.85 24.71 36.66
CA ARG A 539 -31.11 23.95 37.65
C ARG A 539 -31.89 24.01 38.97
N GLU A 540 -32.24 22.88 39.54
CA GLU A 540 -32.68 22.84 40.94
C GLU A 540 -31.46 23.23 41.77
N GLU A 541 -31.54 24.30 42.58
CA GLU A 541 -30.55 24.59 43.61
C GLU A 541 -30.53 23.38 44.55
N GLU A 542 -29.45 22.63 44.57
CA GLU A 542 -29.20 21.64 45.62
C GLU A 542 -29.24 22.41 46.95
N GLY A 543 -30.35 22.17 47.68
CA GLY A 543 -30.52 22.73 49.00
C GLY A 543 -29.33 22.39 49.89
N ARG A 544 -28.77 23.42 50.52
CA ARG A 544 -27.68 23.35 51.50
C ARG A 544 -28.05 22.42 52.66
#